data_d55e8166ff2176398f537fd4f60152a4
#
_entry.id   d55e8166ff2176398f537fd4f60152a4
#
_cell.length_a   1.000
_cell.length_b   1.000
_cell.length_c   1.000
_cell.angle_alpha   90.00
_cell.angle_beta   90.00
_cell.angle_gamma   90.00
#
_symmetry.space_group_name_H-M   'P 1'
#
loop_
_entity.id
_entity.type
_entity.pdbx_description
1 polymer ?
#
loop_
_entity_poly.entity_id
_entity_poly.type
_entity_poly.pdbx_seq_one_letter_code
_entity_poly.pdbx_strand_id
1 'polypeptide(L)'
;SAFVTGTTTGEKGEFKLQKIVAGDYRLVISSIGYQSLYLSLQGFERTADVGTLILADASQELGEVTVTASSRVSRADQKLIFPSKKQISASNNGVDMLRHLMLPRLRVNSMDGSVGMTDGSSVQLCINGRKATKEEVTALLPEEVIRVEFQEDPGLRYGDAGAVVNYIVRHYEVGGSFGYNGMQSLKS
;
A
#
# COMPACT_ATOMS: atom_id res chain seq x y z
N SER A 1 8.12 22.54 5.19
CA SER A 1 7.86 21.44 6.16
C SER A 1 8.85 21.57 7.32
N ALA A 2 8.36 21.47 8.56
CA ALA A 2 9.21 21.52 9.75
C ALA A 2 9.67 20.10 10.11
N PHE A 3 10.90 19.96 10.62
CA PHE A 3 11.38 18.72 11.22
C PHE A 3 10.63 18.46 12.55
N VAL A 4 10.12 17.25 12.72
CA VAL A 4 9.34 16.85 13.90
C VAL A 4 10.18 15.98 14.84
N THR A 5 10.72 14.88 14.34
CA THR A 5 11.51 13.92 15.09
C THR A 5 12.33 13.03 14.16
N GLY A 6 13.33 12.34 14.71
CA GLY A 6 14.12 11.36 13.97
C GLY A 6 14.66 10.27 14.90
N THR A 7 15.09 9.17 14.30
CA THR A 7 15.75 8.05 14.97
C THR A 7 16.71 7.37 14.01
N THR A 8 17.58 6.52 14.53
CA THR A 8 18.42 5.60 13.74
C THR A 8 17.86 4.19 13.81
N THR A 9 18.15 3.38 12.79
CA THR A 9 17.81 1.96 12.78
C THR A 9 18.71 1.17 13.72
N GLY A 10 18.16 0.12 14.34
CA GLY A 10 18.91 -0.87 15.08
C GLY A 10 19.70 -1.83 14.17
N GLU A 11 20.37 -2.83 14.77
CA GLU A 11 21.21 -3.80 14.07
C GLU A 11 20.47 -4.64 13.05
N LYS A 12 19.15 -4.87 13.25
CA LYS A 12 18.28 -5.62 12.34
C LYS A 12 17.52 -4.71 11.37
N GLY A 13 17.86 -3.42 11.33
CA GLY A 13 17.19 -2.43 10.49
C GLY A 13 15.84 -1.94 11.02
N GLU A 14 15.43 -2.35 12.23
CA GLU A 14 14.19 -1.86 12.85
C GLU A 14 14.34 -0.43 13.35
N PHE A 15 13.26 0.34 13.25
CA PHE A 15 13.19 1.69 13.81
C PHE A 15 11.81 1.96 14.42
N LYS A 16 11.78 2.87 15.37
CA LYS A 16 10.55 3.32 16.01
C LYS A 16 10.64 4.81 16.29
N LEU A 17 9.67 5.55 15.76
CA LEU A 17 9.45 6.95 16.08
C LEU A 17 8.35 7.03 17.16
N GLN A 18 8.57 7.85 18.17
CA GLN A 18 7.65 7.99 19.32
C GLN A 18 7.23 9.44 19.51
N LYS A 19 6.12 9.64 20.21
CA LYS A 19 5.58 10.97 20.58
C LYS A 19 5.24 11.84 19.36
N ILE A 20 4.73 11.20 18.29
CA ILE A 20 4.24 11.89 17.11
C ILE A 20 2.75 12.18 17.32
N VAL A 21 2.34 13.43 17.11
CA VAL A 21 0.92 13.85 17.20
C VAL A 21 0.16 13.38 15.95
N ALA A 22 -1.16 13.31 16.02
CA ALA A 22 -1.97 13.04 14.83
C ALA A 22 -1.76 14.09 13.74
N GLY A 23 -1.69 13.68 12.48
CA GLY A 23 -1.48 14.58 11.35
C GLY A 23 -0.91 13.91 10.11
N ASP A 24 -0.54 14.73 9.13
CA ASP A 24 0.11 14.29 7.91
C ASP A 24 1.62 14.53 8.00
N TYR A 25 2.40 13.53 7.61
CA TYR A 25 3.85 13.57 7.73
C TYR A 25 4.54 13.10 6.45
N ARG A 26 5.77 13.52 6.30
CA ARG A 26 6.71 12.95 5.35
C ARG A 26 7.81 12.22 6.13
N LEU A 27 7.89 10.91 5.96
CA LEU A 27 8.99 10.10 6.48
C LEU A 27 10.12 10.11 5.46
N VAL A 28 11.32 10.42 5.91
CA VAL A 28 12.55 10.38 5.10
C VAL A 28 13.48 9.34 5.73
N ILE A 29 13.91 8.38 4.91
CA ILE A 29 14.88 7.36 5.31
C ILE A 29 16.12 7.55 4.45
N SER A 30 17.28 7.69 5.08
CA SER A 30 18.55 7.86 4.39
C SER A 30 19.63 7.01 5.02
N SER A 31 20.56 6.52 4.21
CA SER A 31 21.75 5.81 4.64
C SER A 31 22.90 6.10 3.69
N ILE A 32 24.13 6.07 4.19
CA ILE A 32 25.34 6.28 3.36
C ILE A 32 25.42 5.15 2.34
N GLY A 33 25.61 5.50 1.06
CA GLY A 33 25.68 4.56 -0.05
C GLY A 33 24.32 4.14 -0.63
N TYR A 34 23.21 4.69 -0.10
CA TYR A 34 21.86 4.40 -0.58
C TYR A 34 21.13 5.67 -1.00
N GLN A 35 20.18 5.51 -1.92
CA GLN A 35 19.26 6.59 -2.29
C GLN A 35 18.27 6.84 -1.16
N SER A 36 18.03 8.12 -0.85
CA SER A 36 17.04 8.49 0.16
C SER A 36 15.63 8.10 -0.29
N LEU A 37 14.86 7.51 0.64
CA LEU A 37 13.47 7.13 0.43
C LEU A 37 12.56 8.15 1.11
N TYR A 38 11.55 8.61 0.39
CA TYR A 38 10.54 9.57 0.86
C TYR A 38 9.16 8.91 0.85
N LEU A 39 8.46 8.94 1.97
CA LEU A 39 7.10 8.41 2.11
C LEU A 39 6.19 9.50 2.67
N SER A 40 5.05 9.69 2.06
CA SER A 40 3.99 10.55 2.60
C SER A 40 3.03 9.71 3.45
N LEU A 41 2.86 10.07 4.71
CA LEU A 41 1.95 9.46 5.66
C LEU A 41 0.75 10.37 5.82
N GLN A 42 -0.44 9.91 5.44
CA GLN A 42 -1.68 10.68 5.56
C GLN A 42 -2.61 10.03 6.58
N GLY A 43 -3.26 10.85 7.39
CA GLY A 43 -4.22 10.38 8.38
C GLY A 43 -3.61 9.65 9.57
N PHE A 44 -2.31 9.88 9.87
CA PHE A 44 -1.70 9.29 11.06
C PHE A 44 -2.41 9.77 12.33
N GLU A 45 -2.92 8.84 13.13
CA GLU A 45 -3.63 9.18 14.39
C GLU A 45 -2.83 8.78 15.64
N ARG A 46 -2.32 7.55 15.73
CA ARG A 46 -1.63 7.06 16.95
C ARG A 46 -0.46 6.14 16.68
N THR A 47 -0.66 5.11 15.87
CA THR A 47 0.36 4.10 15.54
C THR A 47 0.23 3.72 14.08
N ALA A 48 1.34 3.71 13.37
CA ALA A 48 1.42 3.31 11.98
C ALA A 48 2.54 2.28 11.82
N ASP A 49 2.23 1.16 11.20
CA ASP A 49 3.23 0.20 10.74
C ASP A 49 3.51 0.48 9.26
N VAL A 50 4.70 0.97 8.96
CA VAL A 50 5.12 1.27 7.59
C VAL A 50 5.70 0.05 6.85
N GLY A 51 5.76 -1.09 7.53
CA GLY A 51 6.29 -2.32 6.97
C GLY A 51 7.80 -2.28 6.69
N THR A 52 8.27 -3.21 5.86
CA THR A 52 9.67 -3.28 5.44
C THR A 52 9.93 -2.32 4.29
N LEU A 53 10.91 -1.44 4.47
CA LEU A 53 11.32 -0.44 3.48
C LEU A 53 12.71 -0.80 2.96
N ILE A 54 12.85 -0.86 1.63
CA ILE A 54 14.11 -1.23 0.97
C ILE A 54 14.69 0.02 0.32
N LEU A 55 15.92 0.34 0.67
CA LEU A 55 16.68 1.42 0.03
C LEU A 55 17.41 0.86 -1.20
N ALA A 56 17.44 1.64 -2.28
CA ALA A 56 18.23 1.34 -3.46
C ALA A 56 19.66 1.85 -3.30
N ASP A 57 20.64 1.13 -3.86
CA ASP A 57 22.03 1.55 -3.85
C ASP A 57 22.23 2.87 -4.62
N ALA A 58 23.00 3.80 -4.06
CA ALA A 58 23.34 5.06 -4.73
C ALA A 58 24.34 4.87 -5.88
N SER A 59 25.09 3.77 -5.89
CA SER A 59 26.15 3.49 -6.88
C SER A 59 25.62 3.12 -8.28
N GLN A 60 24.32 2.97 -8.48
CA GLN A 60 23.75 2.73 -9.82
C GLN A 60 23.63 3.97 -10.72
N GLU A 61 24.11 5.14 -10.29
CA GLU A 61 24.06 6.38 -11.08
C GLU A 61 25.31 6.68 -11.91
N LEU A 62 26.36 5.88 -11.88
CA LEU A 62 27.61 6.10 -12.63
C LEU A 62 27.84 5.10 -13.76
N GLY A 63 26.80 4.58 -14.39
CA GLY A 63 26.85 3.81 -15.64
C GLY A 63 26.23 4.62 -16.76
N GLU A 64 27.00 4.83 -17.80
CA GLU A 64 26.66 5.40 -19.11
C GLU A 64 25.17 5.36 -19.46
N VAL A 65 24.60 6.54 -19.76
CA VAL A 65 23.21 6.74 -20.12
C VAL A 65 22.88 5.98 -21.42
N THR A 66 22.62 4.70 -21.29
CA THR A 66 21.77 4.01 -22.25
C THR A 66 20.36 4.18 -21.73
N VAL A 67 19.55 4.96 -22.45
CA VAL A 67 18.13 5.15 -22.18
C VAL A 67 17.43 3.82 -22.44
N THR A 68 17.60 2.90 -21.52
CA THR A 68 16.66 1.81 -21.32
C THR A 68 15.72 2.33 -20.23
N ALA A 69 14.43 2.39 -20.52
CA ALA A 69 13.39 2.74 -19.55
C ALA A 69 13.43 1.74 -18.38
N SER A 70 14.45 1.85 -17.54
CA SER A 70 14.60 1.06 -16.35
C SER A 70 13.74 1.69 -15.29
N SER A 71 12.76 0.94 -14.87
CA SER A 71 11.83 1.14 -13.78
C SER A 71 12.48 1.80 -12.56
N ARG A 72 12.66 3.11 -12.60
CA ARG A 72 12.72 3.92 -11.39
C ARG A 72 11.32 3.87 -10.80
N VAL A 73 11.06 2.86 -10.01
CA VAL A 73 9.96 2.95 -9.06
C VAL A 73 10.35 4.07 -8.11
N SER A 74 10.00 5.28 -8.48
CA SER A 74 10.11 6.43 -7.60
C SER A 74 9.11 6.21 -6.48
N ARG A 75 9.56 5.59 -5.39
CA ARG A 75 8.78 5.52 -4.14
C ARG A 75 8.52 6.91 -3.55
N ALA A 76 9.06 7.96 -4.14
CA ALA A 76 8.75 9.34 -3.80
C ALA A 76 7.26 9.68 -3.97
N ASP A 77 6.55 8.96 -4.83
CA ASP A 77 5.13 9.19 -5.12
C ASP A 77 4.20 8.17 -4.44
N GLN A 78 4.73 7.27 -3.62
CA GLN A 78 3.91 6.35 -2.84
C GLN A 78 3.34 7.06 -1.61
N LYS A 79 2.01 7.01 -1.46
CA LYS A 79 1.28 7.55 -0.31
C LYS A 79 0.80 6.40 0.56
N LEU A 80 1.10 6.44 1.85
CA LEU A 80 0.56 5.53 2.85
C LEU A 80 -0.60 6.22 3.55
N ILE A 81 -1.79 5.69 3.39
CA ILE A 81 -3.03 6.25 3.93
C ILE A 81 -3.53 5.32 5.03
N PHE A 82 -3.72 5.87 6.23
CA PHE A 82 -4.26 5.16 7.38
C PHE A 82 -5.72 5.56 7.55
N PRO A 83 -6.68 4.63 7.27
CA PRO A 83 -8.09 4.96 7.41
C PRO A 83 -8.43 5.30 8.86
N SER A 84 -9.07 6.43 9.08
CA SER A 84 -9.57 6.84 10.38
C SER A 84 -10.75 5.95 10.82
N LYS A 85 -11.04 5.89 12.12
CA LYS A 85 -12.20 5.15 12.64
C LYS A 85 -13.51 5.56 11.97
N LYS A 86 -13.66 6.87 11.68
CA LYS A 86 -14.83 7.40 10.99
C LYS A 86 -14.94 6.88 9.55
N GLN A 87 -13.83 6.82 8.82
CA GLN A 87 -13.78 6.29 7.45
C GLN A 87 -14.07 4.79 7.44
N ILE A 88 -13.48 4.03 8.38
CA ILE A 88 -13.73 2.60 8.54
C ILE A 88 -15.22 2.35 8.79
N SER A 89 -15.81 3.00 9.79
CA SER A 89 -17.22 2.80 10.14
C SER A 89 -18.22 3.31 9.09
N ALA A 90 -17.80 4.22 8.21
CA ALA A 90 -18.62 4.72 7.10
C ALA A 90 -18.52 3.83 5.85
N SER A 91 -17.57 2.89 5.82
CA SER A 91 -17.31 2.01 4.67
C SER A 91 -17.97 0.65 4.87
N ASN A 92 -18.59 0.12 3.81
CA ASN A 92 -19.20 -1.20 3.82
C ASN A 92 -18.24 -2.31 3.34
N ASN A 93 -17.22 -1.95 2.59
CA ASN A 93 -16.25 -2.86 1.98
C ASN A 93 -15.00 -2.10 1.52
N GLY A 94 -14.00 -2.82 1.01
CA GLY A 94 -12.75 -2.21 0.54
C GLY A 94 -12.92 -1.22 -0.61
N VAL A 95 -13.81 -1.46 -1.55
CA VAL A 95 -14.07 -0.53 -2.67
C VAL A 95 -14.75 0.75 -2.17
N ASP A 96 -15.73 0.62 -1.25
CA ASP A 96 -16.42 1.76 -0.66
C ASP A 96 -15.46 2.61 0.20
N MET A 97 -14.48 1.97 0.85
CA MET A 97 -13.43 2.66 1.58
C MET A 97 -12.66 3.65 0.69
N LEU A 98 -12.36 3.33 -0.56
CA LEU A 98 -11.64 4.24 -1.46
C LEU A 98 -12.38 5.58 -1.67
N ARG A 99 -13.70 5.57 -1.63
CA ARG A 99 -14.50 6.81 -1.72
C ARG A 99 -14.26 7.71 -0.51
N HIS A 100 -14.21 7.10 0.69
CA HIS A 100 -14.01 7.82 1.94
C HIS A 100 -12.56 8.28 2.13
N LEU A 101 -11.60 7.62 1.48
CA LEU A 101 -10.19 8.00 1.51
C LEU A 101 -9.88 9.20 0.60
N MET A 102 -10.76 9.52 -0.36
CA MET A 102 -10.63 10.68 -1.26
C MET A 102 -9.25 10.77 -1.92
N LEU A 103 -8.77 9.64 -2.47
CA LEU A 103 -7.47 9.58 -3.12
C LEU A 103 -7.42 10.49 -4.34
N PRO A 104 -6.34 11.28 -4.53
CA PRO A 104 -6.23 12.21 -5.64
C PRO A 104 -6.33 11.48 -6.97
N ARG A 105 -7.05 12.08 -7.92
CA ARG A 105 -7.25 11.55 -9.27
C ARG A 105 -7.88 10.15 -9.37
N LEU A 106 -8.18 9.49 -8.24
CA LEU A 106 -8.88 8.21 -8.22
C LEU A 106 -10.40 8.43 -8.32
N ARG A 107 -11.06 7.62 -9.14
CA ARG A 107 -12.52 7.60 -9.26
C ARG A 107 -13.05 6.21 -8.94
N VAL A 108 -14.10 6.16 -8.15
CA VAL A 108 -14.85 4.95 -7.87
C VAL A 108 -16.27 5.15 -8.41
N ASN A 109 -16.67 4.33 -9.36
CA ASN A 109 -18.02 4.36 -9.90
C ASN A 109 -19.00 3.81 -8.85
N SER A 110 -20.05 4.59 -8.56
CA SER A 110 -21.04 4.22 -7.55
C SER A 110 -22.00 3.11 -8.00
N MET A 111 -22.14 2.90 -9.32
CA MET A 111 -23.11 1.94 -9.86
C MET A 111 -22.55 0.52 -9.87
N ASP A 112 -21.31 0.38 -10.32
CA ASP A 112 -20.70 -0.94 -10.55
C ASP A 112 -19.44 -1.19 -9.69
N GLY A 113 -19.02 -0.20 -8.89
CA GLY A 113 -17.83 -0.30 -8.05
C GLY A 113 -16.50 -0.33 -8.84
N SER A 114 -16.50 0.01 -10.13
CA SER A 114 -15.26 0.08 -10.89
C SER A 114 -14.36 1.20 -10.38
N VAL A 115 -13.04 0.94 -10.39
CA VAL A 115 -12.00 1.86 -9.92
C VAL A 115 -11.12 2.25 -11.09
N GLY A 116 -10.91 3.52 -11.29
CA GLY A 116 -10.09 4.07 -12.37
C GLY A 116 -9.51 5.43 -12.00
N MET A 117 -8.66 5.97 -12.85
CA MET A 117 -8.12 7.32 -12.72
C MET A 117 -9.00 8.34 -13.45
N THR A 118 -8.89 9.60 -13.07
CA THR A 118 -9.66 10.70 -13.72
C THR A 118 -9.26 10.94 -15.17
N ASP A 119 -8.05 10.55 -15.58
CA ASP A 119 -7.55 10.62 -16.95
C ASP A 119 -7.94 9.41 -17.80
N GLY A 120 -8.71 8.47 -17.23
CA GLY A 120 -9.14 7.24 -17.90
C GLY A 120 -8.15 6.08 -17.83
N SER A 121 -6.99 6.25 -17.23
CA SER A 121 -6.05 5.16 -17.04
C SER A 121 -6.57 4.13 -16.02
N SER A 122 -6.14 2.88 -16.18
CA SER A 122 -6.54 1.77 -15.30
C SER A 122 -5.87 1.83 -13.94
N VAL A 123 -6.50 1.22 -12.95
CA VAL A 123 -5.96 1.06 -11.60
C VAL A 123 -5.74 -0.42 -11.31
N GLN A 124 -4.52 -0.78 -10.91
CA GLN A 124 -4.24 -2.12 -10.41
C GLN A 124 -4.56 -2.19 -8.92
N LEU A 125 -5.52 -3.03 -8.56
CA LEU A 125 -5.82 -3.35 -7.17
C LEU A 125 -4.90 -4.47 -6.67
N CYS A 126 -4.45 -4.36 -5.44
CA CYS A 126 -3.62 -5.35 -4.76
C CYS A 126 -4.06 -5.53 -3.31
N ILE A 127 -3.82 -6.73 -2.75
CA ILE A 127 -3.99 -7.04 -1.33
C ILE A 127 -2.68 -7.68 -0.85
N ASN A 128 -2.06 -7.09 0.17
CA ASN A 128 -0.76 -7.51 0.70
C ASN A 128 0.29 -7.72 -0.41
N GLY A 129 0.31 -6.83 -1.42
CA GLY A 129 1.24 -6.87 -2.56
C GLY A 129 0.88 -7.85 -3.68
N ARG A 130 -0.14 -8.70 -3.52
CA ARG A 130 -0.65 -9.60 -4.55
C ARG A 130 -1.72 -8.89 -5.38
N LYS A 131 -1.69 -9.05 -6.71
CA LYS A 131 -2.77 -8.56 -7.57
C LYS A 131 -4.11 -9.15 -7.13
N ALA A 132 -5.10 -8.29 -7.04
CA ALA A 132 -6.44 -8.64 -6.61
C ALA A 132 -7.48 -8.18 -7.63
N THR A 133 -8.60 -8.88 -7.68
CA THR A 133 -9.77 -8.48 -8.46
C THR A 133 -10.63 -7.50 -7.69
N LYS A 134 -11.55 -6.85 -8.37
CA LYS A 134 -12.53 -5.97 -7.73
C LYS A 134 -13.38 -6.73 -6.70
N GLU A 135 -13.77 -7.96 -7.03
CA GLU A 135 -14.57 -8.83 -6.15
C GLU A 135 -13.83 -9.16 -4.85
N GLU A 136 -12.53 -9.47 -4.94
CA GLU A 136 -11.68 -9.71 -3.76
C GLU A 136 -11.60 -8.46 -2.86
N VAL A 137 -11.42 -7.29 -3.46
CA VAL A 137 -11.39 -6.01 -2.70
C VAL A 137 -12.78 -5.68 -2.14
N THR A 138 -13.87 -6.00 -2.86
CA THR A 138 -15.22 -5.82 -2.35
C THR A 138 -15.51 -6.74 -1.15
N ALA A 139 -14.85 -7.90 -1.08
CA ALA A 139 -15.01 -8.83 0.04
C ALA A 139 -14.20 -8.41 1.29
N LEU A 140 -13.31 -7.40 1.20
CA LEU A 140 -12.53 -6.95 2.35
C LEU A 140 -13.42 -6.24 3.39
N LEU A 141 -13.22 -6.65 4.64
CA LEU A 141 -13.81 -5.95 5.79
C LEU A 141 -13.00 -4.69 6.10
N PRO A 142 -13.62 -3.51 6.18
CA PRO A 142 -12.90 -2.26 6.47
C PRO A 142 -12.06 -2.29 7.74
N GLU A 143 -12.50 -3.01 8.77
CA GLU A 143 -11.82 -3.15 10.07
C GLU A 143 -10.51 -3.93 9.98
N GLU A 144 -10.32 -4.75 8.96
CA GLU A 144 -9.10 -5.52 8.74
C GLU A 144 -8.03 -4.71 8.03
N VAL A 145 -8.41 -3.61 7.38
CA VAL A 145 -7.47 -2.76 6.66
C VAL A 145 -6.62 -1.95 7.62
N ILE A 146 -5.31 -2.21 7.61
CA ILE A 146 -4.31 -1.48 8.41
C ILE A 146 -4.00 -0.15 7.75
N ARG A 147 -3.75 -0.17 6.42
CA ARG A 147 -3.47 0.99 5.59
C ARG A 147 -3.76 0.69 4.12
N VAL A 148 -3.86 1.74 3.34
CA VAL A 148 -3.91 1.67 1.87
C VAL A 148 -2.65 2.36 1.34
N GLU A 149 -1.93 1.69 0.48
CA GLU A 149 -0.77 2.21 -0.21
C GLU A 149 -1.21 2.62 -1.62
N PHE A 150 -1.06 3.90 -1.93
CA PHE A 150 -1.43 4.44 -3.23
C PHE A 150 -0.19 4.95 -3.96
N GLN A 151 0.02 4.49 -5.17
CA GLN A 151 1.12 4.91 -6.03
C GLN A 151 0.58 5.30 -7.39
N GLU A 152 0.80 6.55 -7.79
CA GLU A 152 0.59 7.03 -9.14
C GLU A 152 1.82 6.69 -9.99
N ASP A 153 1.61 6.43 -11.27
CA ASP A 153 2.66 6.09 -12.23
C ASP A 153 3.62 4.98 -11.74
N PRO A 154 3.11 3.76 -11.48
CA PRO A 154 3.89 2.70 -10.85
C PRO A 154 4.97 2.08 -11.77
N GLY A 155 5.08 2.56 -13.00
CA GLY A 155 6.02 2.09 -14.01
C GLY A 155 5.68 0.69 -14.54
N LEU A 156 6.54 0.16 -15.40
CA LEU A 156 6.32 -1.05 -16.20
C LEU A 156 6.04 -2.34 -15.39
N ARG A 157 6.35 -2.36 -14.10
CA ARG A 157 6.09 -3.51 -13.22
C ARG A 157 4.60 -3.88 -13.16
N TYR A 158 3.73 -2.90 -13.33
CA TYR A 158 2.28 -3.07 -13.27
C TYR A 158 1.62 -2.90 -14.65
N GLY A 159 2.40 -3.02 -15.73
CA GLY A 159 1.92 -2.85 -17.10
C GLY A 159 1.49 -1.41 -17.37
N ASP A 160 0.37 -1.23 -18.06
CA ASP A 160 -0.16 0.09 -18.44
C ASP A 160 -1.07 0.70 -17.35
N ALA A 161 -0.95 0.24 -16.10
CA ALA A 161 -1.74 0.80 -15.01
C ALA A 161 -1.25 2.21 -14.66
N GLY A 162 -2.14 3.19 -14.66
CA GLY A 162 -1.84 4.57 -14.25
C GLY A 162 -1.67 4.73 -12.75
N ALA A 163 -2.17 3.79 -11.96
CA ALA A 163 -1.98 3.76 -10.52
C ALA A 163 -2.07 2.34 -9.95
N VAL A 164 -1.51 2.16 -8.76
CA VAL A 164 -1.67 0.96 -7.93
C VAL A 164 -2.30 1.36 -6.60
N VAL A 165 -3.31 0.59 -6.18
CA VAL A 165 -3.90 0.65 -4.84
C VAL A 165 -3.65 -0.69 -4.16
N ASN A 166 -2.85 -0.70 -3.09
CA ASN A 166 -2.52 -1.91 -2.34
C ASN A 166 -3.08 -1.81 -0.93
N TYR A 167 -4.00 -2.72 -0.59
CA TYR A 167 -4.54 -2.83 0.75
C TYR A 167 -3.63 -3.70 1.61
N ILE A 168 -3.16 -3.17 2.71
CA ILE A 168 -2.45 -3.94 3.73
C ILE A 168 -3.46 -4.32 4.80
N VAL A 169 -3.72 -5.61 4.91
CA VAL A 169 -4.71 -6.19 5.84
C VAL A 169 -4.05 -7.16 6.81
N ARG A 170 -4.64 -7.30 8.01
CA ARG A 170 -4.10 -8.14 9.09
C ARG A 170 -4.23 -9.64 8.79
N HIS A 171 -5.41 -10.05 8.32
CA HIS A 171 -5.72 -11.43 7.97
C HIS A 171 -6.33 -11.43 6.58
N TYR A 172 -5.65 -12.03 5.63
CA TYR A 172 -6.22 -12.31 4.33
C TYR A 172 -6.19 -13.83 4.14
N GLU A 173 -7.27 -14.47 4.52
CA GLU A 173 -7.48 -15.87 4.18
C GLU A 173 -7.94 -15.94 2.72
N VAL A 174 -7.07 -16.46 1.85
CA VAL A 174 -7.49 -16.89 0.53
C VAL A 174 -8.38 -18.11 0.75
N GLY A 175 -9.70 -17.92 0.68
CA GLY A 175 -10.67 -18.98 0.91
C GLY A 175 -10.49 -20.14 -0.05
N GLY A 176 -9.80 -21.15 0.40
CA GLY A 176 -9.73 -22.49 -0.17
C GLY A 176 -10.02 -23.47 0.93
N SER A 177 -11.30 -23.73 1.22
CA SER A 177 -11.68 -24.83 2.11
C SER A 177 -11.43 -26.15 1.38
N PHE A 178 -10.31 -26.79 1.63
CA PHE A 178 -10.12 -28.21 1.34
C PHE A 178 -10.85 -29.03 2.40
N GLY A 179 -12.12 -29.32 2.15
CA GLY A 179 -12.88 -30.29 2.92
C GLY A 179 -12.39 -31.71 2.60
N TYR A 180 -11.49 -32.26 3.40
CA TYR A 180 -11.16 -33.68 3.36
C TYR A 180 -12.22 -34.45 4.14
N ASN A 181 -13.26 -34.96 3.46
CA ASN A 181 -14.18 -35.94 4.01
C ASN A 181 -13.54 -37.33 3.89
N GLY A 182 -12.78 -37.71 4.90
CA GLY A 182 -12.31 -39.06 5.09
C GLY A 182 -13.43 -39.94 5.68
N MET A 183 -14.18 -40.65 4.83
CA MET A 183 -15.03 -41.78 5.28
C MET A 183 -14.12 -42.94 5.66
N GLN A 184 -13.92 -43.21 6.94
CA GLN A 184 -13.43 -44.50 7.43
C GLN A 184 -14.60 -45.47 7.51
N SER A 185 -14.59 -46.45 6.58
CA SER A 185 -15.43 -47.63 6.66
C SER A 185 -14.77 -48.60 7.63
N LEU A 186 -15.35 -48.77 8.81
CA LEU A 186 -15.05 -49.90 9.70
C LEU A 186 -15.75 -51.16 9.14
N LYS A 187 -14.91 -52.13 8.70
CA LYS A 187 -15.37 -53.51 8.52
C LYS A 187 -15.18 -54.27 9.83
N SER A 188 -16.27 -54.78 10.34
CA SER A 188 -16.33 -55.83 11.34
C SER A 188 -15.81 -57.14 10.80
#